data_56ad9c872a30765d51881ab3e61385a1
#
_entry.id   56ad9c872a30765d51881ab3e61385a1
#
_cell.length_a   1.000
_cell.length_b   1.000
_cell.length_c   1.000
_cell.angle_alpha   90.00
_cell.angle_beta   90.00
_cell.angle_gamma   90.00
#
_symmetry.space_group_name_H-M   'P 1'
#
loop_
_entity.id
_entity.type
_entity.pdbx_description
1 polymer ?
#
loop_
_entity_poly.entity_id
_entity_poly.type
_entity_poly.pdbx_seq_one_letter_code
_entity_poly.pdbx_strand_id
1 'polypeptide(L)'
;MTYKEILKQYWGYDDFRGIQKEIIESIDNGHDTLGLMPTGGGKSITFQVPALAQPGLCLVITPLIALMKDQVRNLRDRGIKALAVYSGMTREEIIVALENCIFGDYKFLYISPERLDTEIFRSKLRNMKVSMITVDESHCISQWGYDFRPAYLKIAEIRELLPDIPILALTATATPEVVTDIQTKLNFKKDSQVFRMSFERKNLAYIVRPTENKQEELLHILNSVPGCAIVYTRNRKRTREIAELLVNNGITATFYHAGLNNDVKDQRQKSWLTGESRTMVATNAFGMGIDKPDVRIVIHIDMPDSPEAYFQEAGRAGRDGQKAYAVLLYAQSDKTTLNKRISDTFPDKDYIRKVYEDINYYFQMAMGDGMGCTFAFNLDEFCRNFKHFPVQADSALKILTRAGYLEYTDEQDNASRILFTMKRDELYKLHENDTDTEKLINIILRSYTGLFTDYAYINEDSLVIRSGLTRQRIYEILLALTRRHIIHYIPRKKTPYIIYTRERQEKNRLALTREIYEDRKKSYTTRIKAMIEYATADDKCRSRMLLRYFGEKNEHNCGQCDVCLNKHHSGIKQGEFQELEKQIKQLLQANAMPVSELLNQLNSNREKAEKVLSYLLSEEIIQLKDGILSV
;
A
#
# COMPACT_ATOMS: atom_id res chain seq x y z
N MET A 1 -18.71 4.73 30.78
CA MET A 1 -17.33 5.29 30.70
C MET A 1 -17.31 6.37 29.66
N THR A 2 -16.69 7.49 29.97
CA THR A 2 -16.45 8.58 29.00
C THR A 2 -15.37 8.17 27.98
N TYR A 3 -15.32 8.79 26.84
CA TYR A 3 -14.30 8.53 25.83
C TYR A 3 -12.87 8.72 26.35
N LYS A 4 -12.63 9.71 27.21
CA LYS A 4 -11.33 9.95 27.86
C LYS A 4 -10.95 8.83 28.83
N GLU A 5 -11.90 8.32 29.60
CA GLU A 5 -11.66 7.18 30.50
C GLU A 5 -11.28 5.93 29.71
N ILE A 6 -11.97 5.65 28.60
CA ILE A 6 -11.65 4.51 27.70
C ILE A 6 -10.27 4.71 27.08
N LEU A 7 -9.96 5.91 26.57
CA LEU A 7 -8.65 6.22 26.01
C LEU A 7 -7.53 6.00 27.01
N LYS A 8 -7.71 6.46 28.24
CA LYS A 8 -6.74 6.30 29.33
C LYS A 8 -6.58 4.83 29.74
N GLN A 9 -7.68 4.12 29.89
CA GLN A 9 -7.68 2.72 30.34
C GLN A 9 -6.97 1.78 29.35
N TYR A 10 -7.23 1.90 28.04
CA TYR A 10 -6.76 0.93 27.05
C TYR A 10 -5.49 1.37 26.33
N TRP A 11 -5.23 2.69 26.22
CA TRP A 11 -4.07 3.23 25.49
C TRP A 11 -3.11 4.03 26.37
N GLY A 12 -3.51 4.40 27.60
CA GLY A 12 -2.67 5.17 28.51
C GLY A 12 -2.53 6.66 28.17
N TYR A 13 -3.36 7.18 27.25
CA TYR A 13 -3.34 8.59 26.87
C TYR A 13 -4.36 9.39 27.69
N ASP A 14 -3.97 10.59 28.13
CA ASP A 14 -4.82 11.46 28.95
C ASP A 14 -5.78 12.30 28.09
N ASP A 15 -5.47 12.59 26.84
CA ASP A 15 -6.33 13.37 25.94
C ASP A 15 -6.19 12.96 24.47
N PHE A 16 -7.17 13.35 23.67
CA PHE A 16 -7.19 13.17 22.22
C PHE A 16 -6.24 14.14 21.53
N ARG A 17 -5.73 13.74 20.35
CA ARG A 17 -4.81 14.52 19.54
C ARG A 17 -5.50 15.08 18.29
N GLY A 18 -5.22 16.35 17.97
CA GLY A 18 -5.74 16.97 16.75
C GLY A 18 -7.26 16.86 16.65
N ILE A 19 -7.75 16.34 15.54
CA ILE A 19 -9.17 16.23 15.20
C ILE A 19 -9.83 14.91 15.67
N GLN A 20 -9.17 14.12 16.53
CA GLN A 20 -9.72 12.82 16.96
C GLN A 20 -11.06 12.98 17.70
N LYS A 21 -11.15 14.00 18.56
CA LYS A 21 -12.35 14.25 19.35
C LYS A 21 -13.53 14.64 18.47
N GLU A 22 -13.30 15.53 17.52
CA GLU A 22 -14.34 16.00 16.58
C GLU A 22 -14.87 14.85 15.70
N ILE A 23 -13.98 13.95 15.24
CA ILE A 23 -14.38 12.75 14.49
C ILE A 23 -15.24 11.83 15.36
N ILE A 24 -14.83 11.60 16.62
CA ILE A 24 -15.56 10.74 17.57
C ILE A 24 -16.96 11.32 17.83
N GLU A 25 -17.05 12.61 18.11
CA GLU A 25 -18.32 13.30 18.37
C GLU A 25 -19.24 13.28 17.13
N SER A 26 -18.68 13.44 15.93
CA SER A 26 -19.44 13.39 14.68
C SER A 26 -20.06 12.01 14.45
N ILE A 27 -19.28 10.93 14.60
CA ILE A 27 -19.77 9.57 14.39
C ILE A 27 -20.76 9.15 15.48
N ASP A 28 -20.57 9.61 16.71
CA ASP A 28 -21.47 9.35 17.83
C ASP A 28 -22.84 10.03 17.64
N ASN A 29 -22.85 11.19 16.99
CA ASN A 29 -24.08 11.88 16.59
C ASN A 29 -24.76 11.26 15.35
N GLY A 30 -24.24 10.15 14.83
CA GLY A 30 -24.80 9.41 13.70
C GLY A 30 -24.50 9.98 12.31
N HIS A 31 -23.55 10.94 12.21
CA HIS A 31 -23.14 11.50 10.93
C HIS A 31 -22.13 10.60 10.21
N ASP A 32 -22.30 10.43 8.89
CA ASP A 32 -21.24 9.89 8.06
C ASP A 32 -20.04 10.84 8.09
N THR A 33 -18.88 10.30 8.36
CA THR A 33 -17.70 11.12 8.69
C THR A 33 -16.49 10.68 7.85
N LEU A 34 -15.82 11.64 7.23
CA LEU A 34 -14.53 11.42 6.56
C LEU A 34 -13.41 12.09 7.38
N GLY A 35 -12.49 11.28 7.89
CA GLY A 35 -11.31 11.73 8.60
C GLY A 35 -10.05 11.67 7.71
N LEU A 36 -9.51 12.85 7.38
CA LEU A 36 -8.24 12.99 6.68
C LEU A 36 -7.14 13.22 7.72
N MET A 37 -6.37 12.17 8.00
CA MET A 37 -5.36 12.17 9.05
C MET A 37 -4.04 11.60 8.53
N PRO A 38 -2.89 12.23 8.77
CA PRO A 38 -1.60 11.73 8.32
C PRO A 38 -1.29 10.36 8.94
N THR A 39 -0.35 9.65 8.34
CA THR A 39 0.20 8.42 8.92
C THR A 39 0.81 8.74 10.29
N GLY A 40 0.49 7.96 11.31
CA GLY A 40 0.88 8.24 12.69
C GLY A 40 -0.02 9.25 13.43
N GLY A 41 -1.05 9.80 12.78
CA GLY A 41 -2.04 10.71 13.41
C GLY A 41 -3.04 10.03 14.35
N GLY A 42 -2.93 8.72 14.57
CA GLY A 42 -3.80 7.98 15.48
C GLY A 42 -5.19 7.67 14.91
N LYS A 43 -5.30 7.39 13.61
CA LYS A 43 -6.57 7.03 12.93
C LYS A 43 -7.36 5.95 13.67
N SER A 44 -6.69 4.90 14.18
CA SER A 44 -7.36 3.78 14.84
C SER A 44 -8.12 4.20 16.10
N ILE A 45 -7.63 5.18 16.85
CA ILE A 45 -8.29 5.70 18.06
C ILE A 45 -9.67 6.27 17.72
N THR A 46 -9.85 6.89 16.56
CA THR A 46 -11.09 7.56 16.17
C THR A 46 -12.29 6.62 16.00
N PHE A 47 -12.05 5.33 15.79
CA PHE A 47 -13.12 4.34 15.76
C PHE A 47 -13.06 3.34 16.91
N GLN A 48 -11.87 3.07 17.46
CA GLN A 48 -11.73 2.09 18.54
C GLN A 48 -12.35 2.61 19.85
N VAL A 49 -12.14 3.87 20.16
CA VAL A 49 -12.68 4.46 21.40
C VAL A 49 -14.22 4.54 21.37
N PRO A 50 -14.88 5.13 20.34
CA PRO A 50 -16.35 5.19 20.32
C PRO A 50 -17.00 3.81 20.22
N ALA A 51 -16.40 2.84 19.51
CA ALA A 51 -16.92 1.48 19.46
C ALA A 51 -16.93 0.78 20.84
N LEU A 52 -15.95 1.08 21.70
CA LEU A 52 -15.93 0.54 23.07
C LEU A 52 -16.96 1.22 23.98
N ALA A 53 -17.28 2.48 23.75
CA ALA A 53 -18.27 3.22 24.52
C ALA A 53 -19.71 2.81 24.19
N GLN A 54 -19.97 2.48 22.93
CA GLN A 54 -21.30 2.15 22.42
C GLN A 54 -21.61 0.65 22.55
N PRO A 55 -22.88 0.26 22.71
CA PRO A 55 -23.30 -1.13 22.57
C PRO A 55 -23.23 -1.54 21.11
N GLY A 56 -22.84 -2.78 20.85
CA GLY A 56 -22.76 -3.35 19.50
C GLY A 56 -21.34 -3.51 18.97
N LEU A 57 -21.26 -3.81 17.68
CA LEU A 57 -20.06 -4.20 16.95
C LEU A 57 -19.64 -3.10 15.98
N CYS A 58 -18.37 -2.76 15.96
CA CYS A 58 -17.76 -1.96 14.89
C CYS A 58 -17.32 -2.89 13.77
N LEU A 59 -17.89 -2.69 12.56
CA LEU A 59 -17.47 -3.37 11.35
C LEU A 59 -16.33 -2.59 10.68
N VAL A 60 -15.12 -3.13 10.68
CA VAL A 60 -13.93 -2.47 10.12
C VAL A 60 -13.55 -3.10 8.79
N ILE A 61 -13.64 -2.35 7.71
CA ILE A 61 -13.27 -2.77 6.36
C ILE A 61 -11.87 -2.24 6.06
N THR A 62 -10.94 -3.15 5.78
CA THR A 62 -9.52 -2.81 5.54
C THR A 62 -8.92 -3.70 4.44
N PRO A 63 -8.01 -3.16 3.59
CA PRO A 63 -7.58 -3.86 2.38
C PRO A 63 -6.51 -4.93 2.60
N LEU A 64 -5.88 -4.96 3.78
CA LEU A 64 -4.69 -5.76 4.01
C LEU A 64 -4.86 -6.74 5.16
N ILE A 65 -4.70 -8.03 4.84
CA ILE A 65 -4.79 -9.11 5.81
C ILE A 65 -3.74 -8.97 6.93
N ALA A 66 -2.52 -8.57 6.59
CA ALA A 66 -1.45 -8.38 7.59
C ALA A 66 -1.82 -7.27 8.60
N LEU A 67 -2.27 -6.10 8.11
CA LEU A 67 -2.73 -5.01 8.96
C LEU A 67 -3.91 -5.42 9.85
N MET A 68 -4.86 -6.16 9.27
CA MET A 68 -6.03 -6.69 9.97
C MET A 68 -5.60 -7.60 11.13
N LYS A 69 -4.68 -8.53 10.89
CA LYS A 69 -4.15 -9.44 11.92
C LYS A 69 -3.43 -8.68 13.03
N ASP A 70 -2.61 -7.70 12.67
CA ASP A 70 -1.88 -6.88 13.65
C ASP A 70 -2.84 -6.03 14.51
N GLN A 71 -3.86 -5.42 13.90
CA GLN A 71 -4.87 -4.66 14.62
C GLN A 71 -5.67 -5.53 15.59
N VAL A 72 -6.13 -6.71 15.14
CA VAL A 72 -6.85 -7.66 15.97
C VAL A 72 -5.99 -8.17 17.13
N ARG A 73 -4.72 -8.47 16.88
CA ARG A 73 -3.76 -8.87 17.90
C ARG A 73 -3.59 -7.77 18.95
N ASN A 74 -3.31 -6.54 18.50
CA ASN A 74 -3.13 -5.39 19.38
C ASN A 74 -4.36 -5.10 20.27
N LEU A 75 -5.57 -5.32 19.76
CA LEU A 75 -6.81 -5.19 20.54
C LEU A 75 -6.92 -6.32 21.57
N ARG A 76 -6.64 -7.57 21.18
CA ARG A 76 -6.68 -8.73 22.09
C ARG A 76 -5.65 -8.62 23.20
N ASP A 77 -4.45 -8.13 22.90
CA ASP A 77 -3.40 -7.89 23.91
C ASP A 77 -3.83 -6.84 24.96
N ARG A 78 -4.79 -5.98 24.63
CA ARG A 78 -5.45 -5.03 25.55
C ARG A 78 -6.71 -5.60 26.22
N GLY A 79 -7.02 -6.89 26.04
CA GLY A 79 -8.23 -7.51 26.59
C GLY A 79 -9.52 -7.20 25.84
N ILE A 80 -9.43 -6.62 24.63
CA ILE A 80 -10.59 -6.25 23.80
C ILE A 80 -10.90 -7.39 22.83
N LYS A 81 -12.15 -7.86 22.83
CA LYS A 81 -12.59 -8.93 21.92
C LYS A 81 -12.73 -8.41 20.50
N ALA A 82 -11.87 -8.90 19.61
CA ALA A 82 -11.84 -8.57 18.19
C ALA A 82 -11.64 -9.83 17.34
N LEU A 83 -12.24 -9.86 16.17
CA LEU A 83 -12.13 -10.94 15.20
C LEU A 83 -11.78 -10.38 13.81
N ALA A 84 -11.22 -11.25 12.97
CA ALA A 84 -10.94 -10.95 11.56
C ALA A 84 -11.51 -12.04 10.66
N VAL A 85 -12.08 -11.63 9.51
CA VAL A 85 -12.54 -12.51 8.42
C VAL A 85 -11.89 -12.07 7.11
N TYR A 86 -11.07 -12.95 6.54
CA TYR A 86 -10.28 -12.63 5.35
C TYR A 86 -10.14 -13.82 4.41
N SER A 87 -9.57 -13.59 3.24
CA SER A 87 -9.29 -14.64 2.25
C SER A 87 -8.25 -15.62 2.77
N GLY A 88 -8.53 -16.94 2.61
CA GLY A 88 -7.68 -18.02 3.13
C GLY A 88 -8.19 -18.71 4.39
N MET A 89 -9.21 -18.15 5.06
CA MET A 89 -9.92 -18.85 6.14
C MET A 89 -10.86 -19.91 5.58
N THR A 90 -11.00 -21.04 6.30
CA THR A 90 -11.97 -22.08 5.97
C THR A 90 -13.41 -21.60 6.22
N ARG A 91 -14.36 -22.30 5.62
CA ARG A 91 -15.79 -21.99 5.83
C ARG A 91 -16.19 -22.07 7.30
N GLU A 92 -15.71 -23.09 8.00
CA GLU A 92 -16.01 -23.32 9.41
C GLU A 92 -15.46 -22.19 10.27
N GLU A 93 -14.20 -21.77 10.06
CA GLU A 93 -13.59 -20.64 10.76
C GLU A 93 -14.37 -19.34 10.54
N ILE A 94 -14.83 -19.10 9.31
CA ILE A 94 -15.64 -17.91 8.99
C ILE A 94 -16.99 -17.96 9.69
N ILE A 95 -17.69 -19.11 9.64
CA ILE A 95 -18.98 -19.27 10.32
C ILE A 95 -18.84 -19.04 11.81
N VAL A 96 -17.85 -19.69 12.45
CA VAL A 96 -17.59 -19.54 13.88
C VAL A 96 -17.26 -18.07 14.24
N ALA A 97 -16.43 -17.42 13.42
CA ALA A 97 -16.10 -16.00 13.64
C ALA A 97 -17.33 -15.10 13.55
N LEU A 98 -18.18 -15.29 12.53
CA LEU A 98 -19.40 -14.49 12.34
C LEU A 98 -20.47 -14.80 13.41
N GLU A 99 -20.62 -16.04 13.85
CA GLU A 99 -21.52 -16.43 14.95
C GLU A 99 -21.06 -15.85 16.28
N ASN A 100 -19.76 -15.84 16.53
CA ASN A 100 -19.19 -15.17 17.69
C ASN A 100 -19.49 -13.66 17.71
N CYS A 101 -19.59 -13.03 16.53
CA CYS A 101 -20.01 -11.62 16.43
C CYS A 101 -21.51 -11.40 16.68
N ILE A 102 -22.35 -12.43 16.45
CA ILE A 102 -23.81 -12.36 16.71
C ILE A 102 -24.13 -12.64 18.17
N PHE A 103 -23.56 -13.71 18.72
CA PHE A 103 -23.92 -14.24 20.05
C PHE A 103 -22.91 -13.91 21.14
N GLY A 104 -21.68 -13.55 20.77
CA GLY A 104 -20.62 -13.17 21.68
C GLY A 104 -20.55 -11.65 21.86
N ASP A 105 -19.81 -11.24 22.88
CA ASP A 105 -19.61 -9.84 23.21
C ASP A 105 -18.36 -9.27 22.51
N TYR A 106 -18.33 -9.40 21.18
CA TYR A 106 -17.23 -8.88 20.36
C TYR A 106 -17.47 -7.42 19.98
N LYS A 107 -16.42 -6.60 20.06
CA LYS A 107 -16.46 -5.16 19.77
C LYS A 107 -16.01 -4.81 18.37
N PHE A 108 -15.17 -5.65 17.76
CA PHE A 108 -14.62 -5.39 16.42
C PHE A 108 -14.67 -6.65 15.54
N LEU A 109 -15.19 -6.45 14.33
CA LEU A 109 -15.06 -7.39 13.23
C LEU A 109 -14.29 -6.72 12.09
N TYR A 110 -13.05 -7.16 11.88
CA TYR A 110 -12.27 -6.75 10.72
C TYR A 110 -12.58 -7.67 9.54
N ILE A 111 -12.83 -7.08 8.38
CA ILE A 111 -13.19 -7.83 7.18
C ILE A 111 -12.50 -7.25 5.95
N SER A 112 -12.05 -8.14 5.04
CA SER A 112 -11.56 -7.72 3.74
C SER A 112 -12.72 -7.38 2.80
N PRO A 113 -12.58 -6.37 1.92
CA PRO A 113 -13.67 -5.91 1.04
C PRO A 113 -14.20 -7.01 0.11
N GLU A 114 -13.36 -7.98 -0.28
CA GLU A 114 -13.76 -9.12 -1.12
C GLU A 114 -14.76 -10.05 -0.43
N ARG A 115 -14.85 -10.01 0.90
CA ARG A 115 -15.78 -10.85 1.68
C ARG A 115 -17.17 -10.23 1.87
N LEU A 116 -17.32 -8.95 1.58
CA LEU A 116 -18.59 -8.23 1.78
C LEU A 116 -19.74 -8.76 0.92
N ASP A 117 -19.41 -9.31 -0.25
CA ASP A 117 -20.39 -9.81 -1.21
C ASP A 117 -20.73 -11.30 -1.02
N THR A 118 -20.12 -11.96 -0.04
CA THR A 118 -20.42 -13.37 0.22
C THR A 118 -21.77 -13.56 0.88
N GLU A 119 -22.56 -14.53 0.39
CA GLU A 119 -23.92 -14.83 0.90
C GLU A 119 -23.92 -15.10 2.41
N ILE A 120 -22.90 -15.83 2.90
CA ILE A 120 -22.75 -16.11 4.34
C ILE A 120 -22.58 -14.85 5.14
N PHE A 121 -21.70 -13.93 4.72
CA PHE A 121 -21.50 -12.68 5.43
C PHE A 121 -22.77 -11.84 5.43
N ARG A 122 -23.41 -11.62 4.26
CA ARG A 122 -24.64 -10.84 4.13
C ARG A 122 -25.79 -11.39 4.97
N SER A 123 -25.95 -12.72 5.00
CA SER A 123 -27.00 -13.36 5.80
C SER A 123 -26.76 -13.22 7.29
N LYS A 124 -25.52 -13.37 7.76
CA LYS A 124 -25.14 -13.22 9.18
C LYS A 124 -25.14 -11.75 9.61
N LEU A 125 -24.76 -10.81 8.74
CA LEU A 125 -24.72 -9.36 9.01
C LEU A 125 -26.09 -8.82 9.46
N ARG A 126 -27.18 -9.31 8.87
CA ARG A 126 -28.56 -8.91 9.26
C ARG A 126 -28.89 -9.20 10.72
N ASN A 127 -28.21 -10.16 11.34
CA ASN A 127 -28.40 -10.56 12.73
C ASN A 127 -27.37 -9.94 13.68
N MET A 128 -26.39 -9.19 13.16
CA MET A 128 -25.38 -8.51 13.97
C MET A 128 -25.90 -7.16 14.44
N LYS A 129 -25.60 -6.81 15.68
CA LYS A 129 -25.87 -5.46 16.22
C LYS A 129 -24.70 -4.54 15.87
N VAL A 130 -24.64 -4.09 14.61
CA VAL A 130 -23.60 -3.15 14.16
C VAL A 130 -23.90 -1.75 14.69
N SER A 131 -22.92 -1.12 15.34
CA SER A 131 -23.04 0.25 15.86
C SER A 131 -22.42 1.27 14.90
N MET A 132 -21.38 0.90 14.16
CA MET A 132 -20.72 1.75 13.17
C MET A 132 -19.97 0.93 12.13
N ILE A 133 -19.78 1.51 10.95
CA ILE A 133 -18.95 0.94 9.88
C ILE A 133 -17.72 1.84 9.74
N THR A 134 -16.54 1.25 9.82
CA THR A 134 -15.26 1.94 9.57
C THR A 134 -14.64 1.46 8.28
N VAL A 135 -14.31 2.39 7.39
CA VAL A 135 -13.62 2.12 6.12
C VAL A 135 -12.21 2.68 6.22
N ASP A 136 -11.26 1.81 6.53
CA ASP A 136 -9.85 2.19 6.58
C ASP A 136 -9.25 2.21 5.16
N GLU A 137 -8.22 3.04 4.95
CA GLU A 137 -7.62 3.32 3.65
C GLU A 137 -8.69 3.62 2.57
N SER A 138 -9.67 4.46 2.93
CA SER A 138 -10.84 4.75 2.10
C SER A 138 -10.52 5.32 0.71
N HIS A 139 -9.30 5.84 0.50
CA HIS A 139 -8.83 6.26 -0.83
C HIS A 139 -8.81 5.11 -1.85
N CYS A 140 -8.80 3.85 -1.39
CA CYS A 140 -8.87 2.67 -2.27
C CYS A 140 -10.20 2.55 -3.05
N ILE A 141 -11.26 3.27 -2.64
CA ILE A 141 -12.54 3.29 -3.38
C ILE A 141 -12.47 4.16 -4.63
N SER A 142 -11.53 5.10 -4.67
CA SER A 142 -11.45 6.09 -5.74
C SER A 142 -10.57 5.62 -6.89
N GLN A 143 -11.09 5.69 -8.10
CA GLN A 143 -10.31 5.45 -9.32
C GLN A 143 -9.23 6.53 -9.56
N TRP A 144 -9.40 7.69 -8.95
CA TRP A 144 -8.43 8.79 -8.97
C TRP A 144 -7.32 8.60 -7.93
N GLY A 145 -7.52 7.68 -6.96
CA GLY A 145 -6.51 7.29 -5.98
C GLY A 145 -5.34 6.52 -6.60
N TYR A 146 -4.23 6.48 -5.91
CA TYR A 146 -3.03 5.77 -6.37
C TYR A 146 -3.13 4.23 -6.17
N ASP A 147 -3.99 3.74 -5.26
CA ASP A 147 -4.23 2.31 -4.96
C ASP A 147 -5.73 1.97 -5.06
N PHE A 148 -6.30 2.13 -6.26
CA PHE A 148 -7.70 1.78 -6.49
C PHE A 148 -7.94 0.28 -6.41
N ARG A 149 -8.93 -0.13 -5.61
CA ARG A 149 -9.37 -1.52 -5.43
C ARG A 149 -10.86 -1.67 -5.73
N PRO A 150 -11.24 -2.34 -6.83
CA PRO A 150 -12.65 -2.50 -7.22
C PRO A 150 -13.54 -3.08 -6.12
N ALA A 151 -13.02 -3.96 -5.27
CA ALA A 151 -13.78 -4.56 -4.17
C ALA A 151 -14.31 -3.52 -3.15
N TYR A 152 -13.67 -2.34 -3.04
CA TYR A 152 -14.17 -1.25 -2.20
C TYR A 152 -15.50 -0.67 -2.66
N LEU A 153 -15.83 -0.79 -3.95
CA LEU A 153 -17.14 -0.34 -4.46
C LEU A 153 -18.30 -1.14 -3.87
N LYS A 154 -18.04 -2.38 -3.41
CA LYS A 154 -19.03 -3.23 -2.73
C LYS A 154 -19.43 -2.73 -1.32
N ILE A 155 -18.66 -1.81 -0.75
CA ILE A 155 -18.98 -1.21 0.56
C ILE A 155 -20.31 -0.45 0.50
N ALA A 156 -20.60 0.23 -0.61
CA ALA A 156 -21.87 0.94 -0.80
C ALA A 156 -23.09 0.00 -0.69
N GLU A 157 -22.98 -1.27 -1.11
CA GLU A 157 -24.06 -2.25 -1.01
C GLU A 157 -24.35 -2.67 0.45
N ILE A 158 -23.35 -2.57 1.34
CA ILE A 158 -23.57 -2.78 2.79
C ILE A 158 -24.45 -1.68 3.39
N ARG A 159 -24.39 -0.47 2.84
CA ARG A 159 -25.27 0.64 3.23
C ARG A 159 -26.75 0.31 3.05
N GLU A 160 -27.09 -0.44 2.00
CA GLU A 160 -28.47 -0.87 1.74
C GLU A 160 -28.98 -1.86 2.81
N LEU A 161 -28.06 -2.66 3.37
CA LEU A 161 -28.39 -3.60 4.46
C LEU A 161 -28.43 -2.90 5.83
N LEU A 162 -27.69 -1.82 6.00
CA LEU A 162 -27.51 -1.08 7.25
C LEU A 162 -27.69 0.44 7.02
N PRO A 163 -28.88 0.93 6.62
CA PRO A 163 -29.07 2.30 6.16
C PRO A 163 -28.88 3.36 7.27
N ASP A 164 -29.17 2.99 8.51
CA ASP A 164 -29.10 3.93 9.64
C ASP A 164 -27.71 4.01 10.29
N ILE A 165 -26.87 3.03 10.05
CA ILE A 165 -25.55 2.94 10.67
C ILE A 165 -24.59 3.96 10.05
N PRO A 166 -23.91 4.80 10.86
CA PRO A 166 -22.97 5.79 10.34
C PRO A 166 -21.69 5.13 9.80
N ILE A 167 -21.13 5.76 8.76
CA ILE A 167 -19.87 5.33 8.15
C ILE A 167 -18.76 6.30 8.53
N LEU A 168 -17.68 5.78 9.12
CA LEU A 168 -16.43 6.49 9.30
C LEU A 168 -15.42 6.05 8.25
N ALA A 169 -15.13 6.92 7.30
CA ALA A 169 -14.06 6.71 6.32
C ALA A 169 -12.77 7.39 6.78
N LEU A 170 -11.66 6.67 6.72
CA LEU A 170 -10.35 7.16 7.16
C LEU A 170 -9.32 6.99 6.05
N THR A 171 -8.49 8.00 5.84
CA THR A 171 -7.34 7.92 4.95
C THR A 171 -6.25 8.90 5.34
N ALA A 172 -5.00 8.55 4.98
CA ALA A 172 -3.83 9.42 5.17
C ALA A 172 -3.47 10.24 3.93
N THR A 173 -4.01 9.88 2.76
CA THR A 173 -3.57 10.44 1.47
C THR A 173 -4.78 10.58 0.55
N ALA A 174 -5.34 11.78 0.48
CA ALA A 174 -6.44 12.07 -0.44
C ALA A 174 -6.33 13.49 -0.99
N THR A 175 -6.33 13.60 -2.30
CA THR A 175 -6.50 14.90 -2.99
C THR A 175 -7.97 15.35 -2.89
N PRO A 176 -8.29 16.63 -3.17
CA PRO A 176 -9.66 17.11 -3.14
C PRO A 176 -10.64 16.28 -4.01
N GLU A 177 -10.18 15.82 -5.16
CA GLU A 177 -10.96 14.96 -6.06
C GLU A 177 -11.26 13.61 -5.42
N VAL A 178 -10.26 13.00 -4.77
CA VAL A 178 -10.43 11.72 -4.06
C VAL A 178 -11.39 11.87 -2.87
N VAL A 179 -11.35 12.99 -2.16
CA VAL A 179 -12.28 13.28 -1.05
C VAL A 179 -13.73 13.29 -1.53
N THR A 180 -14.00 13.96 -2.65
CA THR A 180 -15.35 14.01 -3.24
C THR A 180 -15.80 12.62 -3.71
N ASP A 181 -14.89 11.87 -4.32
CA ASP A 181 -15.17 10.53 -4.83
C ASP A 181 -15.47 9.53 -3.71
N ILE A 182 -14.73 9.60 -2.58
CA ILE A 182 -15.00 8.78 -1.38
C ILE A 182 -16.44 9.01 -0.88
N GLN A 183 -16.84 10.27 -0.69
CA GLN A 183 -18.17 10.60 -0.19
C GLN A 183 -19.26 10.10 -1.15
N THR A 184 -19.07 10.29 -2.46
CA THR A 184 -20.01 9.85 -3.49
C THR A 184 -20.10 8.32 -3.57
N LYS A 185 -18.97 7.62 -3.60
CA LYS A 185 -18.92 6.16 -3.77
C LYS A 185 -19.35 5.40 -2.51
N LEU A 186 -19.21 5.98 -1.34
CA LEU A 186 -19.74 5.40 -0.08
C LEU A 186 -21.20 5.80 0.21
N ASN A 187 -21.85 6.53 -0.69
CA ASN A 187 -23.23 7.02 -0.53
C ASN A 187 -23.41 7.76 0.81
N PHE A 188 -22.54 8.71 1.12
CA PHE A 188 -22.63 9.50 2.34
C PHE A 188 -23.94 10.29 2.40
N LYS A 189 -24.53 10.38 3.59
CA LYS A 189 -25.72 11.18 3.86
C LYS A 189 -25.43 12.68 3.65
N LYS A 190 -26.47 13.48 3.41
CA LYS A 190 -26.32 14.92 3.11
C LYS A 190 -25.71 15.73 4.26
N ASP A 191 -25.85 15.28 5.49
CA ASP A 191 -25.33 15.89 6.72
C ASP A 191 -23.94 15.36 7.11
N SER A 192 -23.26 14.69 6.19
CA SER A 192 -21.92 14.14 6.39
C SER A 192 -20.89 15.22 6.73
N GLN A 193 -19.91 14.85 7.54
CA GLN A 193 -18.84 15.74 8.01
C GLN A 193 -17.47 15.32 7.44
N VAL A 194 -16.63 16.31 7.15
CA VAL A 194 -15.25 16.09 6.69
C VAL A 194 -14.29 16.83 7.60
N PHE A 195 -13.46 16.08 8.31
CA PHE A 195 -12.43 16.64 9.18
C PHE A 195 -11.06 16.46 8.55
N ARG A 196 -10.27 17.51 8.59
CA ARG A 196 -8.92 17.53 8.00
C ARG A 196 -7.91 17.90 9.07
N MET A 197 -7.00 16.99 9.37
CA MET A 197 -5.79 17.31 10.11
C MET A 197 -4.72 17.75 9.10
N SER A 198 -3.91 18.73 9.48
CA SER A 198 -2.78 19.11 8.63
C SER A 198 -1.87 17.90 8.37
N PHE A 199 -1.45 17.75 7.14
CA PHE A 199 -0.47 16.74 6.74
C PHE A 199 0.97 17.16 7.07
N GLU A 200 1.17 18.35 7.65
CA GLU A 200 2.47 18.84 8.04
C GLU A 200 3.13 17.95 9.10
N ARG A 201 4.36 17.56 8.85
CA ARG A 201 5.19 16.78 9.76
C ARG A 201 6.37 17.63 10.20
N LYS A 202 6.20 18.36 11.33
CA LYS A 202 7.20 19.31 11.84
C LYS A 202 8.54 18.66 12.22
N ASN A 203 8.52 17.37 12.54
CA ASN A 203 9.70 16.61 12.92
C ASN A 203 10.34 15.85 11.74
N LEU A 204 9.77 15.91 10.52
CA LEU A 204 10.23 15.16 9.35
C LEU A 204 10.81 16.11 8.30
N ALA A 205 12.11 16.04 8.10
CA ALA A 205 12.80 16.79 7.05
C ALA A 205 12.74 16.05 5.72
N TYR A 206 12.09 16.64 4.73
CA TYR A 206 12.06 16.13 3.36
C TYR A 206 13.26 16.68 2.58
N ILE A 207 14.08 15.81 2.03
CA ILE A 207 15.33 16.16 1.37
C ILE A 207 15.40 15.49 0.01
N VAL A 208 15.75 16.24 -1.03
CA VAL A 208 16.13 15.69 -2.32
C VAL A 208 17.64 15.83 -2.48
N ARG A 209 18.30 14.71 -2.75
CA ARG A 209 19.76 14.66 -2.98
C ARG A 209 20.04 14.34 -4.45
N PRO A 210 20.43 15.33 -5.26
CA PRO A 210 20.90 15.08 -6.61
C PRO A 210 22.23 14.32 -6.56
N THR A 211 22.28 13.15 -7.23
CA THR A 211 23.49 12.32 -7.29
C THR A 211 23.43 11.39 -8.50
N GLU A 212 24.56 11.20 -9.16
CA GLU A 212 24.70 10.18 -10.20
C GLU A 212 25.12 8.81 -9.61
N ASN A 213 25.78 8.81 -8.42
CA ASN A 213 26.16 7.59 -7.70
C ASN A 213 25.28 7.38 -6.47
N LYS A 214 24.08 6.82 -6.69
CA LYS A 214 23.10 6.59 -5.62
C LYS A 214 23.56 5.59 -4.55
N GLN A 215 24.47 4.66 -4.89
CA GLN A 215 24.95 3.67 -3.92
C GLN A 215 25.93 4.27 -2.93
N GLU A 216 26.85 5.08 -3.41
CA GLU A 216 27.80 5.80 -2.56
C GLU A 216 27.08 6.80 -1.64
N GLU A 217 26.14 7.58 -2.21
CA GLU A 217 25.33 8.53 -1.44
C GLU A 217 24.47 7.83 -0.38
N LEU A 218 23.90 6.65 -0.69
CA LEU A 218 23.16 5.82 0.27
C LEU A 218 24.04 5.44 1.46
N LEU A 219 25.27 4.94 1.20
CA LEU A 219 26.22 4.56 2.25
C LEU A 219 26.63 5.77 3.10
N HIS A 220 26.91 6.90 2.45
CA HIS A 220 27.24 8.14 3.13
C HIS A 220 26.11 8.59 4.08
N ILE A 221 24.87 8.62 3.62
CA ILE A 221 23.70 9.02 4.41
C ILE A 221 23.48 8.07 5.59
N LEU A 222 23.51 6.75 5.36
CA LEU A 222 23.28 5.78 6.42
C LEU A 222 24.38 5.78 7.48
N ASN A 223 25.62 6.13 7.12
CA ASN A 223 26.71 6.30 8.08
C ASN A 223 26.58 7.61 8.86
N SER A 224 26.00 8.66 8.26
CA SER A 224 25.82 9.97 8.90
C SER A 224 24.60 10.03 9.81
N VAL A 225 23.54 9.24 9.54
CA VAL A 225 22.30 9.26 10.33
C VAL A 225 22.16 7.92 11.06
N PRO A 226 22.46 7.85 12.36
CA PRO A 226 22.30 6.63 13.14
C PRO A 226 20.82 6.27 13.36
N GLY A 227 20.58 5.02 13.78
CA GLY A 227 19.23 4.52 14.11
C GLY A 227 18.58 3.71 13.00
N CYS A 228 17.32 3.36 13.20
CA CYS A 228 16.55 2.49 12.29
C CYS A 228 16.25 3.17 10.96
N ALA A 229 16.41 2.42 9.86
CA ALA A 229 16.26 2.92 8.50
C ALA A 229 15.36 2.04 7.64
N ILE A 230 14.68 2.67 6.66
CA ILE A 230 14.00 1.99 5.56
C ILE A 230 14.56 2.54 4.26
N VAL A 231 14.88 1.63 3.32
CA VAL A 231 15.35 1.98 1.98
C VAL A 231 14.39 1.42 0.95
N TYR A 232 13.72 2.30 0.20
CA TYR A 232 12.79 1.89 -0.83
C TYR A 232 13.45 1.76 -2.19
N THR A 233 13.23 0.60 -2.81
CA THR A 233 13.57 0.32 -4.20
C THR A 233 12.34 -0.19 -4.94
N ARG A 234 12.34 -0.08 -6.24
CA ARG A 234 11.20 -0.50 -7.06
C ARG A 234 11.25 -1.97 -7.48
N ASN A 235 12.43 -2.53 -7.60
CA ASN A 235 12.65 -3.87 -8.15
C ASN A 235 12.96 -4.89 -7.05
N ARG A 236 12.27 -6.05 -7.08
CA ARG A 236 12.47 -7.17 -6.14
C ARG A 236 13.94 -7.63 -6.10
N LYS A 237 14.61 -7.74 -7.25
CA LYS A 237 16.01 -8.14 -7.34
C LYS A 237 16.91 -7.09 -6.68
N ARG A 238 16.65 -5.81 -6.95
CA ARG A 238 17.44 -4.69 -6.40
C ARG A 238 17.33 -4.59 -4.87
N THR A 239 16.20 -5.01 -4.26
CA THR A 239 16.11 -5.02 -2.79
C THR A 239 17.17 -5.91 -2.16
N ARG A 240 17.42 -7.06 -2.77
CA ARG A 240 18.45 -7.99 -2.31
C ARG A 240 19.86 -7.44 -2.56
N GLU A 241 20.14 -6.96 -3.76
CA GLU A 241 21.44 -6.39 -4.14
C GLU A 241 21.86 -5.23 -3.23
N ILE A 242 20.94 -4.33 -2.91
CA ILE A 242 21.20 -3.21 -1.99
C ILE A 242 21.38 -3.71 -0.54
N ALA A 243 20.61 -4.67 -0.08
CA ALA A 243 20.79 -5.23 1.26
C ALA A 243 22.18 -5.91 1.40
N GLU A 244 22.60 -6.67 0.40
CA GLU A 244 23.94 -7.28 0.33
C GLU A 244 25.04 -6.21 0.29
N LEU A 245 24.86 -5.13 -0.48
CA LEU A 245 25.79 -3.98 -0.50
C LEU A 245 25.94 -3.36 0.89
N LEU A 246 24.85 -3.14 1.61
CA LEU A 246 24.86 -2.56 2.96
C LEU A 246 25.60 -3.46 3.96
N VAL A 247 25.30 -4.77 3.94
CA VAL A 247 25.96 -5.76 4.80
C VAL A 247 27.47 -5.81 4.54
N ASN A 248 27.89 -5.80 3.27
CA ASN A 248 29.30 -5.81 2.89
C ASN A 248 30.04 -4.53 3.34
N ASN A 249 29.31 -3.45 3.59
CA ASN A 249 29.85 -2.19 4.12
C ASN A 249 29.61 -2.00 5.64
N GLY A 250 29.32 -3.07 6.37
CA GLY A 250 29.19 -3.05 7.84
C GLY A 250 27.86 -2.54 8.37
N ILE A 251 26.85 -2.33 7.52
CA ILE A 251 25.51 -1.88 7.92
C ILE A 251 24.58 -3.10 7.93
N THR A 252 24.07 -3.49 9.12
CA THR A 252 23.15 -4.61 9.23
C THR A 252 21.85 -4.31 8.45
N ALA A 253 21.51 -5.16 7.50
CA ALA A 253 20.37 -4.96 6.62
C ALA A 253 19.67 -6.27 6.28
N THR A 254 18.37 -6.18 6.07
CA THR A 254 17.54 -7.26 5.51
C THR A 254 16.68 -6.70 4.37
N PHE A 255 16.02 -7.57 3.60
CA PHE A 255 15.19 -7.11 2.49
C PHE A 255 13.79 -7.71 2.50
N TYR A 256 12.83 -6.97 1.91
CA TYR A 256 11.42 -7.36 1.89
C TYR A 256 10.75 -7.03 0.55
N HIS A 257 10.02 -7.99 -0.02
CA HIS A 257 9.18 -7.78 -1.20
C HIS A 257 8.03 -8.79 -1.26
N ALA A 258 7.01 -8.53 -2.05
CA ALA A 258 5.80 -9.36 -2.15
C ALA A 258 6.08 -10.82 -2.52
N GLY A 259 7.11 -11.09 -3.33
CA GLY A 259 7.48 -12.45 -3.80
C GLY A 259 8.20 -13.34 -2.78
N LEU A 260 8.37 -12.91 -1.52
CA LEU A 260 8.89 -13.75 -0.45
C LEU A 260 7.78 -14.62 0.14
N ASN A 261 8.13 -15.81 0.62
CA ASN A 261 7.21 -16.65 1.41
C ASN A 261 6.83 -15.97 2.72
N ASN A 262 5.65 -16.26 3.25
CA ASN A 262 5.13 -15.57 4.45
C ASN A 262 6.03 -15.76 5.67
N ASP A 263 6.55 -16.97 5.92
CA ASP A 263 7.46 -17.24 7.05
C ASP A 263 8.74 -16.39 6.95
N VAL A 264 9.28 -16.24 5.75
CA VAL A 264 10.47 -15.41 5.50
C VAL A 264 10.15 -13.93 5.68
N LYS A 265 8.95 -13.48 5.25
CA LYS A 265 8.47 -12.11 5.48
C LYS A 265 8.40 -11.81 6.97
N ASP A 266 7.78 -12.70 7.74
CA ASP A 266 7.59 -12.54 9.19
C ASP A 266 8.93 -12.53 9.93
N GLN A 267 9.85 -13.44 9.58
CA GLN A 267 11.20 -13.48 10.15
C GLN A 267 11.98 -12.19 9.91
N ARG A 268 11.99 -11.69 8.67
CA ARG A 268 12.72 -10.47 8.31
C ARG A 268 12.13 -9.22 8.93
N GLN A 269 10.81 -9.14 8.94
CA GLN A 269 10.10 -8.06 9.63
C GLN A 269 10.42 -8.07 11.12
N LYS A 270 10.43 -9.25 11.77
CA LYS A 270 10.78 -9.39 13.17
C LYS A 270 12.21 -8.96 13.44
N SER A 271 13.19 -9.43 12.65
CA SER A 271 14.61 -9.03 12.77
C SER A 271 14.80 -7.52 12.71
N TRP A 272 14.05 -6.82 11.83
CA TRP A 272 14.09 -5.37 11.75
C TRP A 272 13.35 -4.68 12.90
N LEU A 273 12.20 -5.21 13.35
CA LEU A 273 11.45 -4.67 14.49
C LEU A 273 12.25 -4.74 15.79
N THR A 274 12.99 -5.82 16.00
CA THR A 274 13.85 -6.03 17.20
C THR A 274 15.17 -5.26 17.15
N GLY A 275 15.54 -4.69 15.97
CA GLY A 275 16.79 -3.96 15.80
C GLY A 275 18.00 -4.83 15.47
N GLU A 276 17.85 -6.15 15.31
CA GLU A 276 18.88 -7.06 14.84
C GLU A 276 19.37 -6.63 13.43
N SER A 277 18.44 -6.27 12.56
CA SER A 277 18.71 -5.60 11.28
C SER A 277 18.36 -4.13 11.42
N ARG A 278 19.34 -3.24 11.34
CA ARG A 278 19.13 -1.79 11.38
C ARG A 278 18.32 -1.27 10.20
N THR A 279 18.60 -1.82 9.01
CA THR A 279 18.05 -1.30 7.76
C THR A 279 17.15 -2.33 7.08
N MET A 280 15.93 -1.92 6.72
CA MET A 280 15.03 -2.67 5.86
C MET A 280 15.11 -2.14 4.43
N VAL A 281 15.56 -2.96 3.48
CA VAL A 281 15.51 -2.62 2.05
C VAL A 281 14.27 -3.25 1.43
N ALA A 282 13.38 -2.45 0.88
CA ALA A 282 12.08 -2.98 0.49
C ALA A 282 11.51 -2.37 -0.80
N THR A 283 10.55 -3.09 -1.40
CA THR A 283 9.60 -2.49 -2.33
C THR A 283 8.42 -1.89 -1.55
N ASN A 284 7.49 -1.21 -2.23
CA ASN A 284 6.24 -0.70 -1.66
C ASN A 284 5.40 -1.78 -0.94
N ALA A 285 5.68 -3.07 -1.14
CA ALA A 285 5.05 -4.16 -0.40
C ALA A 285 5.36 -4.14 1.12
N PHE A 286 6.48 -3.53 1.51
CA PHE A 286 6.82 -3.26 2.90
C PHE A 286 6.29 -1.88 3.27
N GLY A 287 5.08 -1.86 3.77
CA GLY A 287 4.51 -0.56 3.95
C GLY A 287 3.30 -0.52 4.85
N MET A 288 2.12 -0.75 4.32
CA MET A 288 0.89 -0.63 5.08
C MET A 288 0.89 -1.58 6.28
N GLY A 289 0.53 -1.07 7.45
CA GLY A 289 0.49 -1.85 8.70
C GLY A 289 1.77 -1.87 9.52
N ILE A 290 2.88 -1.31 9.05
CA ILE A 290 4.12 -1.23 9.84
C ILE A 290 4.04 -0.05 10.80
N ASP A 291 4.11 -0.34 12.09
CA ASP A 291 4.09 0.65 13.16
C ASP A 291 5.34 0.55 14.05
N LYS A 292 6.48 0.99 13.53
CA LYS A 292 7.73 1.17 14.28
C LYS A 292 7.96 2.66 14.50
N PRO A 293 7.94 3.16 15.75
CA PRO A 293 7.96 4.59 16.04
C PRO A 293 9.32 5.25 15.77
N ASP A 294 10.40 4.53 15.97
CA ASP A 294 11.79 5.00 16.03
C ASP A 294 12.54 4.93 14.69
N VAL A 295 11.85 4.91 13.56
CA VAL A 295 12.49 5.01 12.24
C VAL A 295 13.08 6.40 12.07
N ARG A 296 14.42 6.50 11.99
CA ARG A 296 15.11 7.80 11.86
C ARG A 296 15.19 8.30 10.44
N ILE A 297 15.24 7.40 9.48
CA ILE A 297 15.40 7.79 8.08
C ILE A 297 14.66 6.83 7.13
N VAL A 298 14.00 7.42 6.14
CA VAL A 298 13.46 6.72 4.97
C VAL A 298 14.16 7.23 3.73
N ILE A 299 14.77 6.35 2.96
CA ILE A 299 15.51 6.70 1.74
C ILE A 299 14.84 6.07 0.53
N HIS A 300 14.57 6.87 -0.49
CA HIS A 300 14.09 6.39 -1.79
C HIS A 300 15.26 6.42 -2.78
N ILE A 301 15.74 5.23 -3.18
CA ILE A 301 16.76 5.09 -4.23
C ILE A 301 16.11 5.28 -5.60
N ASP A 302 14.93 4.70 -5.78
CA ASP A 302 14.13 4.85 -6.99
C ASP A 302 12.96 5.80 -6.72
N MET A 303 12.72 6.73 -7.64
CA MET A 303 11.60 7.65 -7.52
C MET A 303 10.27 6.92 -7.55
N PRO A 304 9.37 7.17 -6.57
CA PRO A 304 7.98 6.71 -6.61
C PRO A 304 7.22 7.30 -7.82
N ASP A 305 6.12 6.66 -8.21
CA ASP A 305 5.32 7.11 -9.34
C ASP A 305 4.37 8.26 -8.99
N SER A 306 4.27 8.59 -7.72
CA SER A 306 3.34 9.62 -7.25
C SER A 306 3.78 10.25 -5.92
N PRO A 307 3.37 11.52 -5.67
CA PRO A 307 3.58 12.16 -4.38
C PRO A 307 2.85 11.45 -3.23
N GLU A 308 1.70 10.80 -3.48
CA GLU A 308 0.95 10.04 -2.47
C GLU A 308 1.76 8.83 -1.97
N ALA A 309 2.31 8.04 -2.89
CA ALA A 309 3.16 6.91 -2.54
C ALA A 309 4.40 7.38 -1.77
N TYR A 310 5.07 8.43 -2.27
CA TYR A 310 6.20 9.04 -1.59
C TYR A 310 5.85 9.51 -0.17
N PHE A 311 4.76 10.24 -0.01
CA PHE A 311 4.32 10.78 1.28
C PHE A 311 3.97 9.66 2.28
N GLN A 312 3.30 8.61 1.83
CA GLN A 312 2.93 7.47 2.67
C GLN A 312 4.18 6.68 3.13
N GLU A 313 5.14 6.46 2.23
CA GLU A 313 6.38 5.75 2.52
C GLU A 313 7.30 6.59 3.40
N ALA A 314 7.52 7.85 3.07
CA ALA A 314 8.29 8.83 3.85
C ALA A 314 7.71 9.05 5.25
N GLY A 315 6.38 9.06 5.38
CA GLY A 315 5.65 9.26 6.63
C GLY A 315 5.85 8.16 7.69
N ARG A 316 6.60 7.09 7.37
CA ARG A 316 7.01 6.05 8.34
C ARG A 316 8.10 6.53 9.28
N ALA A 317 8.89 7.53 8.86
CA ALA A 317 9.93 8.09 9.71
C ALA A 317 9.36 9.01 10.80
N GLY A 318 9.96 8.97 11.99
CA GLY A 318 9.70 9.87 13.09
C GLY A 318 8.29 9.83 13.67
N ARG A 319 7.67 8.66 13.80
CA ARG A 319 6.34 8.53 14.42
C ARG A 319 6.35 8.79 15.92
N ASP A 320 7.51 8.68 16.55
CA ASP A 320 7.75 9.05 17.95
C ASP A 320 7.85 10.56 18.20
N GLY A 321 7.74 11.38 17.15
CA GLY A 321 7.87 12.83 17.23
C GLY A 321 9.32 13.35 17.23
N GLN A 322 10.31 12.46 17.28
CA GLN A 322 11.72 12.85 17.19
C GLN A 322 12.10 13.23 15.76
N LYS A 323 13.17 14.02 15.60
CA LYS A 323 13.69 14.44 14.29
C LYS A 323 13.97 13.22 13.43
N ALA A 324 13.48 13.26 12.20
CA ALA A 324 13.64 12.19 11.23
C ALA A 324 13.77 12.76 9.81
N TYR A 325 14.23 11.93 8.89
CA TYR A 325 14.57 12.35 7.54
C TYR A 325 13.87 11.47 6.49
N ALA A 326 13.37 12.11 5.44
CA ALA A 326 12.89 11.44 4.23
C ALA A 326 13.74 11.92 3.06
N VAL A 327 14.62 11.05 2.57
CA VAL A 327 15.59 11.40 1.53
C VAL A 327 15.20 10.74 0.21
N LEU A 328 15.10 11.53 -0.84
CA LEU A 328 14.94 11.06 -2.22
C LEU A 328 16.26 11.25 -2.97
N LEU A 329 16.86 10.16 -3.40
CA LEU A 329 18.04 10.18 -4.27
C LEU A 329 17.60 10.39 -5.72
N TYR A 330 18.01 11.48 -6.32
CA TYR A 330 17.62 11.88 -7.66
C TYR A 330 18.80 11.91 -8.62
N ALA A 331 18.71 11.19 -9.74
CA ALA A 331 19.61 11.31 -10.87
C ALA A 331 18.84 11.88 -12.07
N GLN A 332 19.54 12.56 -12.99
CA GLN A 332 18.89 13.11 -14.19
C GLN A 332 18.22 12.03 -15.05
N SER A 333 18.77 10.82 -15.05
CA SER A 333 18.21 9.65 -15.72
C SER A 333 16.83 9.22 -15.18
N ASP A 334 16.50 9.55 -13.91
CA ASP A 334 15.22 9.22 -13.31
C ASP A 334 14.05 9.91 -14.01
N LYS A 335 14.24 11.17 -14.42
CA LYS A 335 13.23 11.92 -15.18
C LYS A 335 12.87 11.23 -16.49
N THR A 336 13.89 10.78 -17.22
CA THR A 336 13.70 10.03 -18.48
C THR A 336 13.00 8.69 -18.22
N THR A 337 13.44 7.98 -17.17
CA THR A 337 12.85 6.70 -16.75
C THR A 337 11.39 6.85 -16.36
N LEU A 338 11.02 7.88 -15.57
CA LEU A 338 9.64 8.14 -15.18
C LEU A 338 8.75 8.49 -16.38
N ASN A 339 9.23 9.32 -17.30
CA ASN A 339 8.49 9.65 -18.51
C ASN A 339 8.26 8.40 -19.39
N LYS A 340 9.27 7.53 -19.51
CA LYS A 340 9.15 6.25 -20.23
C LYS A 340 8.11 5.34 -19.58
N ARG A 341 7.99 5.34 -18.24
CA ARG A 341 6.98 4.54 -17.54
C ARG A 341 5.55 4.88 -17.94
N ILE A 342 5.26 6.11 -18.35
CA ILE A 342 3.93 6.50 -18.83
C ILE A 342 3.58 5.68 -20.09
N SER A 343 4.48 5.62 -21.07
CA SER A 343 4.26 4.84 -22.29
C SER A 343 4.32 3.33 -22.04
N ASP A 344 5.14 2.88 -21.10
CA ASP A 344 5.23 1.46 -20.74
C ASP A 344 3.99 0.98 -19.97
N THR A 345 3.40 1.82 -19.10
CA THR A 345 2.18 1.48 -18.32
C THR A 345 0.91 1.66 -19.15
N PHE A 346 0.89 2.62 -20.05
CA PHE A 346 -0.24 2.90 -20.94
C PHE A 346 0.24 2.90 -22.40
N PRO A 347 0.57 1.71 -22.95
CA PRO A 347 0.91 1.61 -24.38
C PRO A 347 -0.29 2.00 -25.23
N ASP A 348 -0.05 2.36 -26.49
CA ASP A 348 -1.11 2.82 -27.39
C ASP A 348 -2.22 1.78 -27.58
N LYS A 349 -3.45 2.23 -27.79
CA LYS A 349 -4.61 1.34 -27.94
C LYS A 349 -4.42 0.30 -29.06
N ASP A 350 -3.76 0.67 -30.15
CA ASP A 350 -3.49 -0.25 -31.25
C ASP A 350 -2.49 -1.34 -30.84
N TYR A 351 -1.52 -1.00 -30.00
CA TYR A 351 -0.62 -1.99 -29.41
C TYR A 351 -1.37 -2.95 -28.47
N ILE A 352 -2.29 -2.45 -27.64
CA ILE A 352 -3.12 -3.28 -26.75
C ILE A 352 -3.98 -4.24 -27.58
N ARG A 353 -4.58 -3.75 -28.68
CA ARG A 353 -5.34 -4.55 -29.64
C ARG A 353 -4.48 -5.63 -30.30
N LYS A 354 -3.25 -5.27 -30.66
CA LYS A 354 -2.27 -6.21 -31.20
C LYS A 354 -1.94 -7.31 -30.21
N VAL A 355 -1.64 -6.95 -28.94
CA VAL A 355 -1.37 -7.94 -27.88
C VAL A 355 -2.57 -8.87 -27.68
N TYR A 356 -3.79 -8.36 -27.71
CA TYR A 356 -5.00 -9.18 -27.64
C TYR A 356 -5.11 -10.16 -28.81
N GLU A 357 -4.84 -9.73 -30.02
CA GLU A 357 -4.84 -10.59 -31.21
C GLU A 357 -3.74 -11.66 -31.11
N ASP A 358 -2.53 -11.26 -30.77
CA ASP A 358 -1.38 -12.15 -30.67
C ASP A 358 -1.56 -13.21 -29.56
N ILE A 359 -2.23 -12.87 -28.43
CA ILE A 359 -2.61 -13.84 -27.39
C ILE A 359 -3.59 -14.88 -27.91
N ASN A 360 -4.57 -14.47 -28.74
CA ASN A 360 -5.51 -15.41 -29.36
C ASN A 360 -4.81 -16.36 -30.35
N TYR A 361 -3.80 -15.87 -31.09
CA TYR A 361 -2.96 -16.73 -31.93
C TYR A 361 -2.06 -17.66 -31.11
N TYR A 362 -1.50 -17.18 -30.02
CA TYR A 362 -0.65 -17.97 -29.13
C TYR A 362 -1.41 -19.18 -28.57
N PHE A 363 -2.66 -19.02 -28.19
CA PHE A 363 -3.52 -20.09 -27.69
C PHE A 363 -4.39 -20.77 -28.77
N GLN A 364 -4.23 -20.40 -30.03
CA GLN A 364 -5.02 -20.93 -31.15
C GLN A 364 -6.53 -20.83 -30.93
N MET A 365 -6.99 -19.72 -30.34
CA MET A 365 -8.37 -19.50 -30.00
C MET A 365 -9.18 -19.13 -31.25
N ALA A 366 -10.30 -19.82 -31.51
CA ALA A 366 -11.20 -19.48 -32.60
C ALA A 366 -12.10 -18.27 -32.25
N MET A 367 -12.63 -17.60 -33.27
CA MET A 367 -13.58 -16.50 -33.08
C MET A 367 -14.87 -17.03 -32.46
N GLY A 368 -15.37 -16.33 -31.42
CA GLY A 368 -16.58 -16.75 -30.68
C GLY A 368 -16.30 -17.77 -29.59
N ASP A 369 -15.09 -18.31 -29.50
CA ASP A 369 -14.68 -19.24 -28.46
C ASP A 369 -13.93 -18.57 -27.33
N GLY A 370 -13.57 -19.33 -26.33
CA GLY A 370 -12.61 -18.96 -25.28
C GLY A 370 -13.23 -18.67 -23.93
N MET A 371 -14.50 -18.31 -23.82
CA MET A 371 -15.13 -17.99 -22.54
C MET A 371 -14.91 -19.12 -21.51
N GLY A 372 -14.31 -18.79 -20.36
CA GLY A 372 -13.99 -19.76 -19.30
C GLY A 372 -12.75 -20.62 -19.55
N CYS A 373 -12.06 -20.50 -20.69
CA CYS A 373 -10.83 -21.23 -20.94
C CYS A 373 -9.65 -20.67 -20.14
N THR A 374 -8.86 -21.56 -19.54
CA THR A 374 -7.69 -21.22 -18.74
C THR A 374 -6.42 -21.82 -19.33
N PHE A 375 -5.43 -21.00 -19.57
CA PHE A 375 -4.16 -21.39 -20.15
C PHE A 375 -2.98 -21.01 -19.24
N ALA A 376 -2.00 -21.91 -19.12
CA ALA A 376 -0.72 -21.53 -18.57
C ALA A 376 -0.03 -20.55 -19.52
N PHE A 377 0.54 -19.49 -18.98
CA PHE A 377 1.10 -18.41 -19.77
C PHE A 377 2.55 -18.10 -19.37
N ASN A 378 3.42 -17.99 -20.36
CA ASN A 378 4.78 -17.55 -20.18
C ASN A 378 4.98 -16.24 -20.93
N LEU A 379 5.03 -15.13 -20.20
CA LEU A 379 5.20 -13.80 -20.78
C LEU A 379 6.48 -13.67 -21.61
N ASP A 380 7.61 -14.23 -21.13
CA ASP A 380 8.90 -14.11 -21.84
C ASP A 380 8.88 -14.89 -23.15
N GLU A 381 8.26 -16.07 -23.18
CA GLU A 381 8.10 -16.87 -24.38
C GLU A 381 7.16 -16.19 -25.38
N PHE A 382 6.02 -15.72 -24.91
CA PHE A 382 5.07 -14.93 -25.72
C PHE A 382 5.74 -13.72 -26.35
N CYS A 383 6.47 -12.94 -25.55
CA CYS A 383 7.17 -11.75 -26.03
C CYS A 383 8.24 -12.07 -27.07
N ARG A 384 8.96 -13.19 -26.94
CA ARG A 384 9.93 -13.66 -27.95
C ARG A 384 9.23 -14.05 -29.26
N ASN A 385 8.14 -14.80 -29.17
CA ASN A 385 7.43 -15.32 -30.35
C ASN A 385 6.78 -14.19 -31.17
N PHE A 386 6.19 -13.20 -30.51
CA PHE A 386 5.45 -12.11 -31.13
C PHE A 386 6.21 -10.76 -31.17
N LYS A 387 7.48 -10.75 -30.75
CA LYS A 387 8.36 -9.55 -30.73
C LYS A 387 7.80 -8.39 -29.91
N HIS A 388 7.26 -8.69 -28.73
CA HIS A 388 6.80 -7.70 -27.78
C HIS A 388 7.88 -7.33 -26.76
N PHE A 389 7.79 -6.09 -26.24
CA PHE A 389 8.55 -5.71 -25.05
C PHE A 389 7.81 -6.19 -23.79
N PRO A 390 8.45 -6.98 -22.89
CA PRO A 390 7.76 -7.60 -21.75
C PRO A 390 6.98 -6.62 -20.87
N VAL A 391 7.53 -5.44 -20.58
CA VAL A 391 6.88 -4.44 -19.72
C VAL A 391 5.60 -3.89 -20.34
N GLN A 392 5.62 -3.61 -21.65
CA GLN A 392 4.44 -3.10 -22.36
C GLN A 392 3.39 -4.19 -22.59
N ALA A 393 3.82 -5.42 -22.86
CA ALA A 393 2.91 -6.56 -23.01
C ALA A 393 2.21 -6.88 -21.68
N ASP A 394 2.93 -6.89 -20.57
CA ASP A 394 2.37 -7.03 -19.22
C ASP A 394 1.34 -5.94 -18.91
N SER A 395 1.66 -4.68 -19.24
CA SER A 395 0.74 -3.56 -19.06
C SER A 395 -0.51 -3.68 -19.93
N ALA A 396 -0.35 -4.11 -21.18
CA ALA A 396 -1.48 -4.34 -22.10
C ALA A 396 -2.41 -5.45 -21.57
N LEU A 397 -1.86 -6.57 -21.09
CA LEU A 397 -2.62 -7.66 -20.47
C LEU A 397 -3.38 -7.18 -19.22
N LYS A 398 -2.76 -6.37 -18.36
CA LYS A 398 -3.40 -5.76 -17.20
C LYS A 398 -4.54 -4.80 -17.58
N ILE A 399 -4.41 -4.07 -18.69
CA ILE A 399 -5.48 -3.21 -19.21
C ILE A 399 -6.62 -4.06 -19.78
N LEU A 400 -6.32 -5.13 -20.53
CA LEU A 400 -7.31 -6.09 -21.03
C LEU A 400 -8.09 -6.79 -19.91
N THR A 401 -7.39 -7.10 -18.80
CA THR A 401 -8.01 -7.64 -17.58
C THR A 401 -9.01 -6.64 -16.99
N ARG A 402 -8.62 -5.38 -16.86
CA ARG A 402 -9.53 -4.33 -16.36
C ARG A 402 -10.71 -4.07 -17.30
N ALA A 403 -10.51 -4.26 -18.60
CA ALA A 403 -11.57 -4.16 -19.59
C ALA A 403 -12.49 -5.39 -19.64
N GLY A 404 -12.19 -6.44 -18.85
CA GLY A 404 -13.00 -7.64 -18.71
C GLY A 404 -12.97 -8.55 -19.95
N TYR A 405 -11.88 -8.56 -20.71
CA TYR A 405 -11.68 -9.47 -21.84
C TYR A 405 -10.97 -10.75 -21.44
N LEU A 406 -10.09 -10.65 -20.50
CA LEU A 406 -9.33 -11.76 -19.93
C LEU A 406 -8.99 -11.48 -18.47
N GLU A 407 -8.64 -12.50 -17.71
CA GLU A 407 -7.98 -12.38 -16.42
C GLU A 407 -6.53 -12.83 -16.58
N TYR A 408 -5.60 -11.95 -16.28
CA TYR A 408 -4.17 -12.23 -16.31
C TYR A 408 -3.59 -12.14 -14.90
N THR A 409 -2.85 -13.16 -14.48
CA THR A 409 -2.09 -13.14 -13.24
C THR A 409 -0.63 -13.40 -13.52
N ASP A 410 0.22 -12.57 -12.92
CA ASP A 410 1.68 -12.70 -12.92
C ASP A 410 2.21 -13.34 -11.63
N GLU A 411 1.32 -13.72 -10.70
CA GLU A 411 1.70 -14.31 -9.42
C GLU A 411 2.17 -15.76 -9.60
N GLN A 412 3.34 -16.04 -9.06
CA GLN A 412 3.87 -17.39 -8.93
C GLN A 412 3.43 -18.00 -7.59
N ASP A 413 2.99 -19.27 -7.61
CA ASP A 413 2.62 -20.07 -6.43
C ASP A 413 1.29 -19.65 -5.74
N ASN A 414 0.26 -19.36 -6.53
CA ASN A 414 -1.09 -19.20 -6.01
C ASN A 414 -1.71 -20.54 -5.62
N ALA A 415 -2.41 -20.58 -4.48
CA ALA A 415 -3.24 -21.72 -4.11
C ALA A 415 -4.31 -21.99 -5.18
N SER A 416 -4.70 -23.26 -5.34
CA SER A 416 -5.82 -23.65 -6.22
C SER A 416 -7.07 -22.86 -5.86
N ARG A 417 -7.84 -22.46 -6.86
CA ARG A 417 -9.10 -21.74 -6.65
C ARG A 417 -10.21 -22.21 -7.57
N ILE A 418 -11.44 -22.06 -7.11
CA ILE A 418 -12.64 -22.55 -7.79
C ILE A 418 -13.75 -21.51 -7.69
N LEU A 419 -14.51 -21.39 -8.79
CA LEU A 419 -15.74 -20.60 -8.89
C LEU A 419 -16.81 -21.48 -9.52
N PHE A 420 -18.03 -21.52 -8.98
CA PHE A 420 -19.17 -22.15 -9.66
C PHE A 420 -19.75 -21.16 -10.66
N THR A 421 -19.76 -21.55 -11.94
CA THR A 421 -20.32 -20.76 -13.04
C THR A 421 -21.81 -21.06 -13.25
N MET A 422 -22.27 -22.21 -12.78
CA MET A 422 -23.65 -22.62 -12.76
C MET A 422 -24.37 -22.07 -11.52
N LYS A 423 -25.64 -21.71 -11.62
CA LYS A 423 -26.44 -21.25 -10.49
C LYS A 423 -26.68 -22.39 -9.49
N ARG A 424 -26.81 -22.04 -8.22
CA ARG A 424 -26.98 -23.00 -7.12
C ARG A 424 -28.19 -23.93 -7.32
N ASP A 425 -29.33 -23.38 -7.79
CA ASP A 425 -30.58 -24.15 -8.02
C ASP A 425 -30.46 -25.13 -9.17
N GLU A 426 -29.62 -24.83 -10.15
CA GLU A 426 -29.32 -25.69 -11.28
C GLU A 426 -28.39 -26.84 -10.89
N LEU A 427 -27.46 -26.57 -9.96
CA LEU A 427 -26.53 -27.57 -9.46
C LEU A 427 -27.25 -28.72 -8.72
N TYR A 428 -28.32 -28.43 -7.98
CA TYR A 428 -29.13 -29.46 -7.32
C TYR A 428 -29.91 -30.36 -8.28
N LYS A 429 -30.08 -29.95 -9.53
CA LYS A 429 -30.74 -30.72 -10.58
C LYS A 429 -29.77 -31.61 -11.37
N LEU A 430 -28.48 -31.40 -11.17
CA LEU A 430 -27.45 -32.23 -11.79
C LEU A 430 -27.37 -33.57 -11.09
N HIS A 431 -27.86 -34.62 -11.77
CA HIS A 431 -27.61 -36.00 -11.38
C HIS A 431 -26.31 -36.46 -12.04
N GLU A 432 -25.25 -36.56 -11.27
CA GLU A 432 -23.98 -37.09 -11.74
C GLU A 432 -24.02 -38.62 -11.67
N ASN A 433 -23.68 -39.27 -12.77
CA ASN A 433 -23.53 -40.74 -12.80
C ASN A 433 -22.25 -41.20 -12.09
N ASP A 434 -21.35 -40.28 -11.76
CA ASP A 434 -20.08 -40.54 -11.07
C ASP A 434 -20.21 -40.12 -9.59
N THR A 435 -20.26 -41.13 -8.72
CA THR A 435 -20.36 -40.93 -7.26
C THR A 435 -19.20 -40.16 -6.67
N ASP A 436 -17.99 -40.21 -7.28
CA ASP A 436 -16.83 -39.48 -6.85
C ASP A 436 -16.99 -37.96 -7.13
N THR A 437 -17.56 -37.63 -8.28
CA THR A 437 -17.85 -36.25 -8.69
C THR A 437 -18.88 -35.61 -7.77
N GLU A 438 -19.97 -36.28 -7.48
CA GLU A 438 -21.01 -35.78 -6.57
C GLU A 438 -20.46 -35.61 -5.14
N LYS A 439 -19.70 -36.59 -4.67
CA LYS A 439 -19.03 -36.53 -3.37
C LYS A 439 -18.09 -35.33 -3.26
N LEU A 440 -17.26 -35.10 -4.30
CA LEU A 440 -16.29 -33.99 -4.32
C LEU A 440 -17.00 -32.64 -4.36
N ILE A 441 -18.06 -32.46 -5.17
CA ILE A 441 -18.87 -31.24 -5.23
C ILE A 441 -19.45 -30.94 -3.83
N ASN A 442 -20.04 -31.92 -3.17
CA ASN A 442 -20.63 -31.77 -1.84
C ASN A 442 -19.57 -31.37 -0.78
N ILE A 443 -18.37 -31.95 -0.84
CA ILE A 443 -17.28 -31.60 0.05
C ILE A 443 -16.82 -30.16 -0.19
N ILE A 444 -16.68 -29.75 -1.44
CA ILE A 444 -16.29 -28.38 -1.80
C ILE A 444 -17.32 -27.38 -1.29
N LEU A 445 -18.60 -27.61 -1.56
CA LEU A 445 -19.69 -26.73 -1.10
C LEU A 445 -19.78 -26.60 0.42
N ARG A 446 -19.43 -27.66 1.14
CA ARG A 446 -19.39 -27.65 2.61
C ARG A 446 -18.12 -27.02 3.18
N SER A 447 -17.01 -27.10 2.44
CA SER A 447 -15.69 -26.67 2.94
C SER A 447 -15.35 -25.22 2.65
N TYR A 448 -15.90 -24.65 1.60
CA TYR A 448 -15.53 -23.31 1.13
C TYR A 448 -16.75 -22.40 0.95
N THR A 449 -16.54 -21.09 1.05
CA THR A 449 -17.58 -20.06 0.95
C THR A 449 -17.31 -19.12 -0.21
N GLY A 450 -18.36 -18.47 -0.72
CA GLY A 450 -18.24 -17.50 -1.82
C GLY A 450 -18.07 -18.13 -3.19
N LEU A 451 -18.24 -19.44 -3.29
CA LEU A 451 -18.01 -20.24 -4.49
C LEU A 451 -18.85 -19.84 -5.73
N PHE A 452 -19.95 -19.12 -5.54
CA PHE A 452 -20.85 -18.66 -6.61
C PHE A 452 -20.71 -17.18 -6.94
N THR A 453 -19.94 -16.44 -6.15
CA THR A 453 -19.79 -14.97 -6.27
C THR A 453 -18.38 -14.56 -6.66
N ASP A 454 -17.38 -15.32 -6.18
CA ASP A 454 -15.98 -15.09 -6.46
C ASP A 454 -15.17 -16.37 -6.33
N TYR A 455 -13.91 -16.35 -6.78
CA TYR A 455 -12.99 -17.47 -6.62
C TYR A 455 -12.70 -17.75 -5.16
N ALA A 456 -13.04 -18.96 -4.69
CA ALA A 456 -12.63 -19.44 -3.39
C ALA A 456 -11.31 -20.22 -3.51
N TYR A 457 -10.34 -19.89 -2.68
CA TYR A 457 -9.10 -20.66 -2.56
C TYR A 457 -9.39 -22.02 -1.94
N ILE A 458 -8.93 -23.08 -2.61
CA ILE A 458 -9.10 -24.47 -2.14
C ILE A 458 -7.74 -25.08 -1.82
N ASN A 459 -7.74 -25.98 -0.84
CA ASN A 459 -6.56 -26.78 -0.49
C ASN A 459 -6.81 -28.22 -0.98
N GLU A 460 -6.12 -28.63 -2.04
CA GLU A 460 -6.28 -29.96 -2.64
C GLU A 460 -5.91 -31.09 -1.67
N ASP A 461 -4.90 -30.89 -0.80
CA ASP A 461 -4.51 -31.90 0.20
C ASP A 461 -5.63 -32.11 1.24
N SER A 462 -6.33 -31.04 1.62
CA SER A 462 -7.51 -31.13 2.48
C SER A 462 -8.66 -31.87 1.77
N LEU A 463 -8.84 -31.65 0.46
CA LEU A 463 -9.85 -32.37 -0.31
C LEU A 463 -9.50 -33.86 -0.44
N VAL A 464 -8.22 -34.24 -0.58
CA VAL A 464 -7.76 -35.64 -0.55
C VAL A 464 -8.16 -36.31 0.76
N ILE A 465 -7.84 -35.68 1.89
CA ILE A 465 -8.14 -36.22 3.23
C ILE A 465 -9.66 -36.37 3.43
N ARG A 466 -10.45 -35.37 3.05
CA ARG A 466 -11.91 -35.38 3.27
C ARG A 466 -12.67 -36.29 2.31
N SER A 467 -12.22 -36.41 1.06
CA SER A 467 -12.89 -37.23 0.04
C SER A 467 -12.42 -38.68 0.03
N GLY A 468 -11.19 -38.95 0.49
CA GLY A 468 -10.54 -40.24 0.31
C GLY A 468 -10.15 -40.55 -1.14
N LEU A 469 -10.26 -39.56 -2.05
CA LEU A 469 -9.86 -39.70 -3.44
C LEU A 469 -8.36 -39.36 -3.59
N THR A 470 -7.74 -39.89 -4.62
CA THR A 470 -6.36 -39.52 -4.96
C THR A 470 -6.32 -38.10 -5.51
N ARG A 471 -5.20 -37.40 -5.31
CA ARG A 471 -4.99 -36.03 -5.85
C ARG A 471 -5.20 -35.97 -7.37
N GLN A 472 -4.73 -36.99 -8.09
CA GLN A 472 -4.92 -37.11 -9.54
C GLN A 472 -6.40 -37.20 -9.91
N ARG A 473 -7.18 -38.00 -9.18
CA ARG A 473 -8.62 -38.16 -9.44
C ARG A 473 -9.39 -36.85 -9.17
N ILE A 474 -9.06 -36.14 -8.09
CA ILE A 474 -9.63 -34.81 -7.78
C ILE A 474 -9.32 -33.83 -8.92
N TYR A 475 -8.08 -33.78 -9.39
CA TYR A 475 -7.69 -32.91 -10.49
C TYR A 475 -8.47 -33.21 -11.78
N GLU A 476 -8.63 -34.48 -12.14
CA GLU A 476 -9.39 -34.94 -13.32
C GLU A 476 -10.85 -34.53 -13.22
N ILE A 477 -11.48 -34.72 -12.05
CA ILE A 477 -12.88 -34.33 -11.81
C ILE A 477 -13.06 -32.82 -11.94
N LEU A 478 -12.18 -32.03 -11.31
CA LEU A 478 -12.25 -30.56 -11.37
C LEU A 478 -12.05 -30.04 -12.79
N LEU A 479 -11.18 -30.65 -13.59
CA LEU A 479 -11.03 -30.32 -15.00
C LEU A 479 -12.26 -30.71 -15.84
N ALA A 480 -12.85 -31.89 -15.57
CA ALA A 480 -14.05 -32.33 -16.26
C ALA A 480 -15.25 -31.41 -15.99
N LEU A 481 -15.42 -30.99 -14.73
CA LEU A 481 -16.45 -30.03 -14.34
C LEU A 481 -16.20 -28.63 -14.98
N THR A 482 -14.95 -28.22 -15.14
CA THR A 482 -14.61 -26.98 -15.83
C THR A 482 -14.94 -27.02 -17.31
N ARG A 483 -14.63 -28.13 -18.00
CA ARG A 483 -14.99 -28.33 -19.42
C ARG A 483 -16.51 -28.34 -19.66
N ARG A 484 -17.27 -28.74 -18.66
CA ARG A 484 -18.74 -28.73 -18.69
C ARG A 484 -19.36 -27.40 -18.23
N HIS A 485 -18.54 -26.39 -17.99
CA HIS A 485 -18.96 -25.06 -17.49
C HIS A 485 -19.78 -25.10 -16.19
N ILE A 486 -19.60 -26.13 -15.35
CA ILE A 486 -20.21 -26.22 -14.03
C ILE A 486 -19.43 -25.39 -13.02
N ILE A 487 -18.11 -25.49 -13.10
CA ILE A 487 -17.17 -24.73 -12.30
C ILE A 487 -16.11 -24.09 -13.18
N HIS A 488 -15.40 -23.13 -12.62
CA HIS A 488 -14.15 -22.65 -13.16
C HIS A 488 -13.05 -22.98 -12.14
N TYR A 489 -12.23 -23.99 -12.43
CA TYR A 489 -11.15 -24.44 -11.58
C TYR A 489 -9.80 -23.95 -12.10
N ILE A 490 -9.05 -23.31 -11.23
CA ILE A 490 -7.70 -22.85 -11.49
C ILE A 490 -6.77 -23.61 -10.55
N PRO A 491 -6.02 -24.61 -11.08
CA PRO A 491 -5.11 -25.40 -10.27
C PRO A 491 -3.95 -24.56 -9.73
N ARG A 492 -3.39 -24.98 -8.61
CA ARG A 492 -2.12 -24.46 -8.11
C ARG A 492 -1.05 -24.62 -9.18
N LYS A 493 -0.63 -23.52 -9.78
CA LYS A 493 0.43 -23.49 -10.77
C LYS A 493 1.53 -22.56 -10.30
N LYS A 494 2.76 -22.98 -10.54
CA LYS A 494 3.96 -22.14 -10.37
C LYS A 494 4.18 -21.18 -11.55
N THR A 495 3.29 -21.19 -12.53
CA THR A 495 3.37 -20.39 -13.75
C THR A 495 2.19 -19.43 -13.82
N PRO A 496 2.37 -18.19 -14.29
CA PRO A 496 1.29 -17.28 -14.63
C PRO A 496 0.26 -17.94 -15.55
N TYR A 497 -0.97 -17.43 -15.57
CA TYR A 497 -2.01 -17.95 -16.44
C TYR A 497 -2.90 -16.82 -16.98
N ILE A 498 -3.60 -17.15 -18.06
CA ILE A 498 -4.64 -16.31 -18.67
C ILE A 498 -5.95 -17.09 -18.69
N ILE A 499 -7.02 -16.41 -18.28
CA ILE A 499 -8.40 -16.89 -18.37
C ILE A 499 -9.16 -15.97 -19.28
N TYR A 500 -9.89 -16.53 -20.23
CA TYR A 500 -10.81 -15.75 -21.05
C TYR A 500 -12.12 -15.54 -20.29
N THR A 501 -12.45 -14.29 -19.99
CA THR A 501 -13.69 -13.90 -19.31
C THR A 501 -14.83 -13.62 -20.29
N ARG A 502 -14.50 -13.52 -21.58
CA ARG A 502 -15.43 -13.36 -22.70
C ARG A 502 -15.00 -14.21 -23.89
N GLU A 503 -15.93 -14.44 -24.81
CA GLU A 503 -15.62 -15.00 -26.12
C GLU A 503 -14.64 -14.11 -26.88
N ARG A 504 -13.78 -14.74 -27.70
CA ARG A 504 -12.87 -14.01 -28.58
C ARG A 504 -13.66 -13.12 -29.54
N GLN A 505 -13.32 -11.84 -29.55
CA GLN A 505 -13.88 -10.83 -30.45
C GLN A 505 -12.82 -10.39 -31.46
N GLU A 506 -13.28 -9.78 -32.56
CA GLU A 506 -12.39 -9.09 -33.47
C GLU A 506 -11.67 -7.93 -32.78
N LYS A 507 -10.38 -7.74 -33.07
CA LYS A 507 -9.57 -6.66 -32.47
C LYS A 507 -10.19 -5.25 -32.58
N ASN A 508 -10.92 -5.00 -33.69
CA ASN A 508 -11.55 -3.70 -33.95
C ASN A 508 -12.80 -3.46 -33.07
N ARG A 509 -13.42 -4.54 -32.54
CA ARG A 509 -14.55 -4.46 -31.63
C ARG A 509 -14.13 -4.34 -30.16
N LEU A 510 -12.83 -4.39 -29.90
CA LEU A 510 -12.28 -4.28 -28.55
C LEU A 510 -12.46 -2.86 -28.03
N ALA A 511 -13.43 -2.68 -27.12
CA ALA A 511 -13.77 -1.40 -26.54
C ALA A 511 -12.91 -1.14 -25.29
N LEU A 512 -12.01 -0.17 -25.38
CA LEU A 512 -11.30 0.37 -24.24
C LEU A 512 -12.00 1.67 -23.85
N THR A 513 -12.84 1.62 -22.82
CA THR A 513 -13.61 2.79 -22.39
C THR A 513 -12.68 3.90 -21.90
N ARG A 514 -13.18 5.14 -21.91
CA ARG A 514 -12.42 6.30 -21.44
C ARG A 514 -11.95 6.16 -20.01
N GLU A 515 -12.80 5.59 -19.14
CA GLU A 515 -12.48 5.35 -17.72
C GLU A 515 -11.34 4.35 -17.53
N ILE A 516 -11.26 3.32 -18.38
CA ILE A 516 -10.24 2.25 -18.27
C ILE A 516 -8.89 2.72 -18.79
N TYR A 517 -8.86 3.57 -19.82
CA TYR A 517 -7.62 3.94 -20.47
C TYR A 517 -7.29 5.44 -20.35
N GLU A 518 -8.08 6.36 -20.97
CA GLU A 518 -7.72 7.78 -21.07
C GLU A 518 -7.64 8.46 -19.71
N ASP A 519 -8.66 8.30 -18.88
CA ASP A 519 -8.74 8.98 -17.60
C ASP A 519 -7.64 8.47 -16.65
N ARG A 520 -7.38 7.16 -16.67
CA ARG A 520 -6.27 6.56 -15.90
C ARG A 520 -4.90 7.00 -16.40
N LYS A 521 -4.69 7.04 -17.71
CA LYS A 521 -3.45 7.54 -18.33
C LYS A 521 -3.21 9.00 -17.93
N LYS A 522 -4.26 9.83 -17.98
CA LYS A 522 -4.19 11.24 -17.58
C LYS A 522 -3.83 11.37 -16.09
N SER A 523 -4.51 10.65 -15.21
CA SER A 523 -4.26 10.66 -13.77
C SER A 523 -2.83 10.20 -13.46
N TYR A 524 -2.38 9.08 -14.05
CA TYR A 524 -1.02 8.58 -13.88
C TYR A 524 0.03 9.57 -14.37
N THR A 525 -0.20 10.17 -15.56
CA THR A 525 0.70 11.19 -16.12
C THR A 525 0.80 12.42 -15.22
N THR A 526 -0.31 12.88 -14.64
CA THR A 526 -0.34 14.02 -13.72
C THR A 526 0.47 13.72 -12.47
N ARG A 527 0.34 12.52 -11.90
CA ARG A 527 1.12 12.09 -10.72
C ARG A 527 2.62 12.01 -11.01
N ILE A 528 3.00 11.40 -12.13
CA ILE A 528 4.41 11.34 -12.57
C ILE A 528 4.99 12.75 -12.74
N LYS A 529 4.27 13.66 -13.39
CA LYS A 529 4.71 15.04 -13.57
C LYS A 529 4.87 15.77 -12.24
N ALA A 530 3.93 15.60 -11.32
CA ALA A 530 4.02 16.19 -9.98
C ALA A 530 5.23 15.65 -9.19
N MET A 531 5.53 14.35 -9.33
CA MET A 531 6.72 13.76 -8.69
C MET A 531 8.03 14.26 -9.30
N ILE A 532 8.09 14.43 -10.62
CA ILE A 532 9.24 15.02 -11.30
C ILE A 532 9.41 16.49 -10.87
N GLU A 533 8.33 17.30 -10.83
CA GLU A 533 8.38 18.67 -10.34
C GLU A 533 8.88 18.73 -8.89
N TYR A 534 8.37 17.85 -8.03
CA TYR A 534 8.83 17.74 -6.65
C TYR A 534 10.33 17.49 -6.55
N ALA A 535 10.86 16.57 -7.34
CA ALA A 535 12.28 16.19 -7.29
C ALA A 535 13.20 17.26 -7.89
N THR A 536 12.73 18.00 -8.89
CA THR A 536 13.56 18.96 -9.65
C THR A 536 13.42 20.42 -9.20
N ALA A 537 12.42 20.75 -8.36
CA ALA A 537 12.26 22.11 -7.86
C ALA A 537 13.44 22.48 -6.94
N ASP A 538 13.99 23.67 -7.11
CA ASP A 538 15.10 24.24 -6.34
C ASP A 538 14.71 25.51 -5.57
N ASP A 539 13.52 26.04 -5.84
CA ASP A 539 13.00 27.29 -5.30
C ASP A 539 11.82 27.13 -4.34
N LYS A 540 11.20 25.94 -4.27
CA LYS A 540 9.98 25.67 -3.49
C LYS A 540 10.25 24.73 -2.32
N CYS A 541 9.79 25.10 -1.12
CA CYS A 541 9.88 24.25 0.08
C CYS A 541 9.24 22.88 -0.18
N ARG A 542 9.96 21.79 0.12
CA ARG A 542 9.52 20.40 -0.11
C ARG A 542 8.23 20.06 0.62
N SER A 543 8.14 20.39 1.90
CA SER A 543 6.94 20.17 2.70
C SER A 543 5.74 20.92 2.11
N ARG A 544 5.93 22.19 1.75
CA ARG A 544 4.88 23.02 1.15
C ARG A 544 4.39 22.47 -0.19
N MET A 545 5.26 21.90 -1.02
CA MET A 545 4.87 21.25 -2.27
C MET A 545 3.96 20.05 -2.02
N LEU A 546 4.30 19.19 -1.05
CA LEU A 546 3.48 18.03 -0.69
C LEU A 546 2.13 18.47 -0.11
N LEU A 547 2.11 19.42 0.82
CA LEU A 547 0.88 19.95 1.41
C LEU A 547 -0.05 20.54 0.34
N ARG A 548 0.51 21.33 -0.59
CA ARG A 548 -0.25 21.89 -1.70
C ARG A 548 -0.82 20.81 -2.63
N TYR A 549 -0.08 19.75 -2.86
CA TYR A 549 -0.55 18.61 -3.67
C TYR A 549 -1.81 17.96 -3.05
N PHE A 550 -1.88 17.86 -1.72
CA PHE A 550 -3.06 17.36 -0.99
C PHE A 550 -4.13 18.43 -0.76
N GLY A 551 -4.02 19.60 -1.40
CA GLY A 551 -5.00 20.69 -1.31
C GLY A 551 -4.92 21.52 -0.04
N GLU A 552 -3.85 21.39 0.74
CA GLU A 552 -3.61 22.20 1.93
C GLU A 552 -2.89 23.50 1.55
N LYS A 553 -3.48 24.63 1.92
CA LYS A 553 -2.87 25.95 1.75
C LYS A 553 -1.98 26.24 2.96
N ASN A 554 -0.69 26.06 2.80
CA ASN A 554 0.30 26.46 3.79
C ASN A 554 1.21 27.53 3.18
N GLU A 555 1.31 28.67 3.82
CA GLU A 555 2.12 29.81 3.36
C GLU A 555 3.55 29.78 3.92
N HIS A 556 3.78 28.99 4.98
CA HIS A 556 5.06 28.92 5.66
C HIS A 556 6.00 27.86 5.06
N ASN A 557 7.27 28.22 5.00
CA ASN A 557 8.32 27.26 4.68
C ASN A 557 8.66 26.42 5.91
N CYS A 558 9.02 25.14 5.71
CA CYS A 558 9.28 24.23 6.84
C CYS A 558 10.60 24.52 7.59
N GLY A 559 11.51 25.28 7.00
CA GLY A 559 12.81 25.63 7.61
C GLY A 559 13.85 24.51 7.62
N GLN A 560 13.49 23.26 7.30
CA GLN A 560 14.34 22.08 7.50
C GLN A 560 14.57 21.21 6.25
N CYS A 561 13.91 21.49 5.12
CA CYS A 561 14.19 20.79 3.86
C CYS A 561 15.43 21.37 3.17
N ASP A 562 15.99 20.61 2.22
CA ASP A 562 17.14 21.03 1.41
C ASP A 562 16.97 22.44 0.82
N VAL A 563 15.82 22.76 0.25
CA VAL A 563 15.54 24.09 -0.34
C VAL A 563 15.47 25.19 0.72
N CYS A 564 14.86 24.93 1.87
CA CYS A 564 14.80 25.93 2.94
C CYS A 564 16.18 26.22 3.54
N LEU A 565 16.95 25.17 3.77
CA LEU A 565 18.32 25.30 4.27
C LEU A 565 19.19 26.05 3.26
N ASN A 566 19.11 25.73 1.97
CA ASN A 566 19.84 26.45 0.92
C ASN A 566 19.45 27.95 0.82
N LYS A 567 18.18 28.30 1.09
CA LYS A 567 17.72 29.70 1.11
C LYS A 567 18.23 30.47 2.31
N HIS A 568 18.41 29.84 3.47
CA HIS A 568 19.08 30.45 4.63
C HIS A 568 20.57 30.69 4.35
N HIS A 569 21.15 29.96 3.41
CA HIS A 569 22.53 30.16 2.91
C HIS A 569 22.57 31.05 1.66
N SER A 570 21.54 31.88 1.41
CA SER A 570 21.46 32.76 0.25
C SER A 570 22.71 33.67 0.14
N GLY A 571 23.48 33.45 -0.90
CA GLY A 571 24.74 34.13 -1.17
C GLY A 571 25.97 33.22 -1.28
N ILE A 572 25.80 31.91 -1.02
CA ILE A 572 26.92 30.94 -1.15
C ILE A 572 26.52 29.89 -2.21
N LYS A 573 27.33 29.73 -3.25
CA LYS A 573 27.14 28.65 -4.24
C LYS A 573 27.42 27.30 -3.58
N GLN A 574 26.71 26.25 -3.98
CA GLN A 574 26.81 24.92 -3.36
C GLN A 574 28.24 24.37 -3.32
N GLY A 575 29.03 24.60 -4.37
CA GLY A 575 30.45 24.23 -4.37
C GLY A 575 31.31 25.03 -3.37
N GLU A 576 31.02 26.32 -3.19
CA GLU A 576 31.70 27.15 -2.17
C GLU A 576 31.32 26.73 -0.74
N PHE A 577 30.05 26.31 -0.56
CA PHE A 577 29.60 25.83 0.76
C PHE A 577 30.29 24.51 1.12
N GLN A 578 30.34 23.53 0.21
CA GLN A 578 31.01 22.25 0.44
C GLN A 578 32.50 22.40 0.68
N GLU A 579 33.15 23.34 -0.02
CA GLU A 579 34.56 23.62 0.16
C GLU A 579 34.80 24.25 1.53
N LEU A 580 33.99 25.20 1.96
CA LEU A 580 34.07 25.83 3.29
C LEU A 580 33.76 24.83 4.41
N GLU A 581 32.75 24.00 4.25
CA GLU A 581 32.42 22.93 5.20
C GLU A 581 33.63 22.00 5.39
N LYS A 582 34.25 21.57 4.29
CA LYS A 582 35.41 20.68 4.29
C LYS A 582 36.59 21.35 5.00
N GLN A 583 36.87 22.62 4.70
CA GLN A 583 37.95 23.39 5.35
C GLN A 583 37.71 23.57 6.85
N ILE A 584 36.46 23.90 7.26
CA ILE A 584 36.10 24.04 8.69
C ILE A 584 36.31 22.72 9.43
N LYS A 585 35.80 21.61 8.86
CA LYS A 585 35.96 20.27 9.47
C LYS A 585 37.43 19.86 9.58
N GLN A 586 38.24 20.10 8.55
CA GLN A 586 39.66 19.79 8.56
C GLN A 586 40.42 20.58 9.64
N LEU A 587 40.13 21.87 9.77
CA LEU A 587 40.76 22.71 10.79
C LEU A 587 40.37 22.29 12.22
N LEU A 588 39.08 21.98 12.43
CA LEU A 588 38.60 21.58 13.76
C LEU A 588 38.96 20.14 14.13
N GLN A 589 39.21 19.26 13.15
CA GLN A 589 39.77 17.92 13.38
C GLN A 589 41.23 17.96 13.78
N ALA A 590 41.98 18.97 13.29
CA ALA A 590 43.37 19.16 13.67
C ALA A 590 43.50 19.75 15.09
N ASN A 591 42.73 20.80 15.40
CA ASN A 591 42.73 21.45 16.72
C ASN A 591 41.36 22.11 17.00
N ALA A 592 40.85 21.95 18.23
CA ALA A 592 39.73 22.77 18.70
C ALA A 592 40.18 24.23 18.86
N MET A 593 39.40 25.19 18.36
CA MET A 593 39.81 26.61 18.36
C MET A 593 38.62 27.56 18.54
N PRO A 594 38.88 28.82 18.98
CA PRO A 594 37.86 29.85 19.08
C PRO A 594 37.26 30.23 17.71
N VAL A 595 35.99 30.68 17.71
CA VAL A 595 35.26 31.12 16.49
C VAL A 595 36.07 32.17 15.72
N SER A 596 36.66 33.14 16.41
CA SER A 596 37.45 34.22 15.80
C SER A 596 38.69 33.71 15.08
N GLU A 597 39.36 32.72 15.64
CA GLU A 597 40.57 32.12 15.08
C GLU A 597 40.25 31.29 13.85
N LEU A 598 39.17 30.47 13.90
CA LEU A 598 38.69 29.72 12.76
C LEU A 598 38.35 30.62 11.58
N LEU A 599 37.59 31.70 11.83
CA LEU A 599 37.20 32.64 10.78
C LEU A 599 38.40 33.35 10.13
N ASN A 600 39.49 33.59 10.87
CA ASN A 600 40.69 34.18 10.33
C ASN A 600 41.57 33.23 9.51
N GLN A 601 41.45 31.91 9.76
CA GLN A 601 42.19 30.89 9.01
C GLN A 601 41.48 30.46 7.70
N LEU A 602 40.19 30.81 7.55
CA LEU A 602 39.43 30.49 6.34
C LEU A 602 39.69 31.52 5.24
N ASN A 603 40.16 31.06 4.07
CA ASN A 603 40.38 31.90 2.88
C ASN A 603 39.05 32.22 2.15
N SER A 604 38.09 32.82 2.85
CA SER A 604 36.79 33.16 2.26
C SER A 604 36.19 34.44 2.84
N ASN A 605 35.13 34.95 2.21
CA ASN A 605 34.38 36.06 2.76
C ASN A 605 33.82 35.67 4.13
N ARG A 606 34.15 36.51 5.16
CA ARG A 606 33.79 36.28 6.56
C ARG A 606 32.29 36.03 6.76
N GLU A 607 31.45 36.78 6.07
CA GLU A 607 29.99 36.62 6.14
C GLU A 607 29.53 35.23 5.64
N LYS A 608 30.20 34.70 4.60
CA LYS A 608 29.93 33.34 4.07
C LYS A 608 30.41 32.28 5.08
N ALA A 609 31.59 32.44 5.65
CA ALA A 609 32.14 31.52 6.63
C ALA A 609 31.30 31.47 7.91
N GLU A 610 30.81 32.62 8.41
CA GLU A 610 29.91 32.71 9.57
C GLU A 610 28.57 31.99 9.30
N LYS A 611 28.03 32.08 8.09
CA LYS A 611 26.80 31.36 7.68
C LYS A 611 27.02 29.84 7.66
N VAL A 612 28.13 29.35 7.09
CA VAL A 612 28.45 27.91 7.09
C VAL A 612 28.69 27.41 8.52
N LEU A 613 29.39 28.18 9.34
CA LEU A 613 29.64 27.85 10.74
C LEU A 613 28.33 27.74 11.55
N SER A 614 27.44 28.71 11.38
CA SER A 614 26.13 28.72 12.03
C SER A 614 25.31 27.49 11.62
N TYR A 615 25.40 27.07 10.36
CA TYR A 615 24.78 25.85 9.88
C TYR A 615 25.34 24.60 10.56
N LEU A 616 26.67 24.45 10.58
CA LEU A 616 27.34 23.29 11.18
C LEU A 616 27.05 23.17 12.69
N LEU A 617 26.87 24.29 13.38
CA LEU A 617 26.45 24.36 14.78
C LEU A 617 24.97 23.96 14.93
N SER A 618 24.09 24.45 14.05
CA SER A 618 22.64 24.12 14.10
C SER A 618 22.33 22.66 13.77
N GLU A 619 23.18 22.02 12.98
CA GLU A 619 23.10 20.60 12.63
C GLU A 619 23.87 19.69 13.60
N GLU A 620 24.42 20.26 14.68
CA GLU A 620 25.22 19.53 15.69
C GLU A 620 26.43 18.78 15.10
N ILE A 621 26.89 19.20 13.90
CA ILE A 621 28.07 18.64 13.22
C ILE A 621 29.35 19.09 13.92
N ILE A 622 29.29 20.27 14.51
CA ILE A 622 30.35 20.85 15.37
C ILE A 622 29.69 21.36 16.65
N GLN A 623 30.46 21.39 17.72
CA GLN A 623 29.99 21.86 19.02
C GLN A 623 30.73 23.13 19.44
N LEU A 624 30.01 24.03 20.12
CA LEU A 624 30.58 25.22 20.75
C LEU A 624 30.46 25.07 22.26
N LYS A 625 31.58 24.91 22.96
CA LYS A 625 31.65 24.87 24.42
C LYS A 625 32.68 25.91 24.90
N ASP A 626 32.26 26.76 25.82
CA ASP A 626 33.10 27.81 26.42
C ASP A 626 33.81 28.71 25.37
N GLY A 627 33.16 28.96 24.23
CA GLY A 627 33.70 29.78 23.15
C GLY A 627 34.65 29.03 22.20
N ILE A 628 34.88 27.74 22.40
CA ILE A 628 35.76 26.88 21.59
C ILE A 628 34.93 25.94 20.74
N LEU A 629 35.24 25.87 19.45
CA LEU A 629 34.64 24.97 18.49
C LEU A 629 35.41 23.65 18.44
N SER A 630 34.66 22.56 18.37
CA SER A 630 35.19 21.19 18.16
C SER A 630 34.26 20.40 17.25
N VAL A 631 34.76 19.34 16.61
CA VAL A 631 33.97 18.40 15.80
C VAL A 631 33.34 17.33 16.69
#